data_2b90f054668fc0f177d7858c95a8a53d
#
_entry.id   2b90f054668fc0f177d7858c95a8a53d
#
_cell.length_a   1.000
_cell.length_b   1.000
_cell.length_c   1.000
_cell.angle_alpha   90.00
_cell.angle_beta   90.00
_cell.angle_gamma   90.00
#
_symmetry.space_group_name_H-M   'P 1'
#
loop_
_entity.id
_entity.type
_entity.pdbx_description
1 polymer ?
#
loop_
_entity_poly.entity_id
_entity_poly.type
_entity_poly.pdbx_seq_one_letter_code
_entity_poly.pdbx_strand_id
1 'polypeptide(L)'
;MAIKQSQPVVGRAAELAQYSTQEFGRKVLAETDRFRVVIAALEDGQEIPLHAPPLDMVMTIVEGIGQVMAGDQVHAVRAGDVVIVPAGQTRGLRAIGGRLVTVNVVSPPPGPGHHDGSATAWPVDEEAQDVGALILEEHAGLFPHLDHLGSLASEATTVDEGDLRTRLREVLAFLRDDLLSHAREEEVSVYPAAEKVLRAVGGATRTMSIDHRFVGQMVEELSGLGEGLLSSANKERIRRLLYGLQALLQVHFTKENEVYVPLLNRLSPSERHQLHDRLSGGDGGHQNHHKES
;
A
#
# COMPACT_ATOMS: atom_id res chain seq x y z
N MET A 1 7.88 42.78 -5.16
CA MET A 1 7.07 43.59 -4.23
C MET A 1 5.90 42.74 -3.79
N ALA A 2 5.95 42.17 -2.60
CA ALA A 2 4.85 41.32 -2.10
C ALA A 2 3.60 42.19 -1.90
N ILE A 3 2.48 41.75 -2.46
CA ILE A 3 1.19 42.43 -2.26
C ILE A 3 0.75 42.10 -0.84
N LYS A 4 0.90 43.08 0.09
CA LYS A 4 0.31 42.93 1.42
C LYS A 4 -1.20 42.87 1.27
N GLN A 5 -1.75 41.71 1.55
CA GLN A 5 -3.18 41.48 1.43
C GLN A 5 -3.90 42.23 2.57
N SER A 6 -4.70 43.21 2.21
CA SER A 6 -5.48 44.02 3.17
C SER A 6 -6.91 43.51 3.38
N GLN A 7 -7.32 42.44 2.67
CA GLN A 7 -8.67 41.91 2.75
C GLN A 7 -8.69 40.50 3.30
N PRO A 8 -9.74 40.10 4.06
CA PRO A 8 -9.91 38.71 4.52
C PRO A 8 -9.97 37.74 3.37
N VAL A 9 -9.37 36.57 3.54
CA VAL A 9 -9.47 35.43 2.61
C VAL A 9 -10.32 34.35 3.27
N VAL A 10 -11.36 33.91 2.60
CA VAL A 10 -12.22 32.82 3.04
C VAL A 10 -12.33 31.81 1.89
N GLY A 11 -12.11 30.54 2.16
CA GLY A 11 -12.23 29.47 1.15
C GLY A 11 -11.88 28.10 1.73
N ARG A 12 -12.17 27.05 0.98
CA ARG A 12 -11.78 25.69 1.31
C ARG A 12 -10.38 25.43 0.78
N ALA A 13 -9.48 24.99 1.64
CA ALA A 13 -8.07 24.81 1.28
C ALA A 13 -7.89 23.81 0.11
N ALA A 14 -8.65 22.71 0.07
CA ALA A 14 -8.61 21.77 -1.02
C ALA A 14 -9.03 22.37 -2.38
N GLU A 15 -10.02 23.26 -2.39
CA GLU A 15 -10.48 23.96 -3.62
C GLU A 15 -9.48 25.06 -4.06
N LEU A 16 -8.67 25.56 -3.13
CA LEU A 16 -7.66 26.59 -3.40
C LEU A 16 -6.31 25.97 -3.80
N ALA A 17 -6.13 24.67 -3.63
CA ALA A 17 -4.93 23.93 -3.99
C ALA A 17 -4.66 24.02 -5.50
N GLN A 18 -3.40 24.14 -5.87
CA GLN A 18 -2.93 24.14 -7.25
C GLN A 18 -1.86 23.07 -7.37
N TYR A 19 -2.11 22.06 -8.19
CA TYR A 19 -1.16 20.99 -8.46
C TYR A 19 -0.27 21.31 -9.64
N SER A 20 0.91 20.72 -9.68
CA SER A 20 1.86 20.82 -10.78
C SER A 20 2.44 19.44 -11.05
N THR A 21 2.72 19.14 -12.31
CA THR A 21 3.32 17.85 -12.73
C THR A 21 4.85 17.84 -12.65
N GLN A 22 5.49 19.00 -12.46
CA GLN A 22 6.96 19.12 -12.43
C GLN A 22 7.50 19.21 -11.00
N GLU A 23 6.79 19.94 -10.14
CA GLU A 23 7.13 20.16 -8.74
C GLU A 23 5.83 20.24 -7.93
N PHE A 24 5.92 20.22 -6.61
CA PHE A 24 4.73 20.45 -5.77
C PHE A 24 4.10 21.82 -6.04
N GLY A 25 2.79 21.86 -6.03
CA GLY A 25 2.04 23.10 -6.19
C GLY A 25 2.15 23.98 -4.96
N ARG A 26 2.35 25.30 -5.13
CA ARG A 26 2.47 26.26 -4.05
C ARG A 26 1.63 27.50 -4.32
N LYS A 27 0.79 27.88 -3.36
CA LYS A 27 -0.03 29.10 -3.45
C LYS A 27 0.03 29.89 -2.15
N VAL A 28 0.47 31.13 -2.23
CA VAL A 28 0.40 32.07 -1.12
C VAL A 28 -1.02 32.58 -0.98
N LEU A 29 -1.66 32.36 0.15
CA LEU A 29 -3.02 32.84 0.46
C LEU A 29 -3.00 34.21 1.10
N ALA A 30 -2.08 34.45 2.03
CA ALA A 30 -1.96 35.69 2.74
C ALA A 30 -0.51 35.93 3.16
N GLU A 31 -0.13 37.19 3.20
CA GLU A 31 1.16 37.64 3.74
C GLU A 31 0.99 38.95 4.49
N THR A 32 1.56 39.01 5.68
CA THR A 32 1.61 40.16 6.54
C THR A 32 3.06 40.39 7.00
N ASP A 33 3.29 41.42 7.81
CA ASP A 33 4.62 41.67 8.43
C ASP A 33 4.99 40.58 9.48
N ARG A 34 4.05 39.72 9.87
CA ARG A 34 4.23 38.74 10.96
C ARG A 34 4.23 37.30 10.49
N PHE A 35 3.47 36.97 9.47
CA PHE A 35 3.34 35.60 8.97
C PHE A 35 2.99 35.56 7.48
N ARG A 36 3.24 34.43 6.88
CA ARG A 36 2.76 34.05 5.56
C ARG A 36 1.96 32.76 5.66
N VAL A 37 0.82 32.69 4.97
CA VAL A 37 0.00 31.48 4.83
C VAL A 37 0.16 30.94 3.42
N VAL A 38 0.54 29.67 3.30
CA VAL A 38 0.79 28.98 2.03
C VAL A 38 0.03 27.67 1.99
N ILE A 39 -0.66 27.39 0.89
CA ILE A 39 -1.09 26.04 0.55
C ILE A 39 0.04 25.36 -0.21
N ALA A 40 0.41 24.16 0.21
CA ALA A 40 1.20 23.23 -0.60
C ALA A 40 0.31 22.08 -1.02
N ALA A 41 0.39 21.72 -2.31
CA ALA A 41 -0.36 20.64 -2.93
C ALA A 41 0.61 19.70 -3.66
N LEU A 42 0.63 18.44 -3.26
CA LEU A 42 1.52 17.43 -3.79
C LEU A 42 0.70 16.34 -4.48
N GLU A 43 1.12 15.92 -5.67
CA GLU A 43 0.70 14.65 -6.27
C GLU A 43 1.42 13.50 -5.58
N ASP A 44 0.97 12.28 -5.79
CA ASP A 44 1.61 11.08 -5.23
C ASP A 44 3.10 11.01 -5.59
N GLY A 45 3.94 10.70 -4.60
CA GLY A 45 5.40 10.63 -4.74
C GLY A 45 6.12 11.98 -4.82
N GLN A 46 5.42 13.10 -4.89
CA GLN A 46 6.07 14.42 -4.83
C GLN A 46 6.51 14.78 -3.41
N GLU A 47 7.60 15.55 -3.34
CA GLU A 47 8.17 15.97 -2.06
C GLU A 47 8.58 17.46 -2.01
N ILE A 48 8.53 18.01 -0.82
CA ILE A 48 9.25 19.24 -0.45
C ILE A 48 10.56 18.79 0.18
N PRO A 49 11.71 19.09 -0.42
CA PRO A 49 13.03 18.68 0.08
C PRO A 49 13.28 19.13 1.52
N LEU A 50 14.13 18.38 2.23
CA LEU A 50 14.50 18.71 3.59
C LEU A 50 15.30 20.00 3.64
N HIS A 51 14.91 20.91 4.55
CA HIS A 51 15.55 22.19 4.78
C HIS A 51 15.30 22.66 6.22
N ALA A 52 16.14 23.54 6.73
CA ALA A 52 16.07 24.06 8.09
C ALA A 52 16.06 25.59 8.12
N PRO A 53 14.96 26.24 7.71
CA PRO A 53 14.90 27.70 7.67
C PRO A 53 14.75 28.32 9.08
N PRO A 54 15.19 29.55 9.28
CA PRO A 54 15.06 30.23 10.56
C PRO A 54 13.65 30.83 10.76
N LEU A 55 12.63 30.01 10.55
CA LEU A 55 11.21 30.38 10.60
C LEU A 55 10.44 29.31 11.35
N ASP A 56 9.58 29.73 12.26
CA ASP A 56 8.58 28.83 12.85
C ASP A 56 7.54 28.43 11.80
N MET A 57 7.08 27.20 11.86
CA MET A 57 6.03 26.71 10.97
C MET A 57 4.96 25.94 11.75
N VAL A 58 3.72 26.27 11.45
CA VAL A 58 2.56 25.42 11.76
C VAL A 58 2.01 24.88 10.45
N MET A 59 1.96 23.56 10.32
CA MET A 59 1.41 22.84 9.18
C MET A 59 0.14 22.13 9.60
N THR A 60 -0.94 22.30 8.86
CA THR A 60 -2.17 21.53 9.02
C THR A 60 -2.37 20.68 7.77
N ILE A 61 -2.52 19.39 7.94
CA ILE A 61 -2.85 18.47 6.84
C ILE A 61 -4.36 18.57 6.61
N VAL A 62 -4.77 18.98 5.42
CA VAL A 62 -6.19 19.22 5.08
C VAL A 62 -6.78 18.12 4.22
N GLU A 63 -5.94 17.45 3.41
CA GLU A 63 -6.35 16.36 2.53
C GLU A 63 -5.19 15.40 2.34
N GLY A 64 -5.51 14.11 2.23
CA GLY A 64 -4.54 13.06 1.91
C GLY A 64 -3.71 12.61 3.09
N ILE A 65 -2.60 11.98 2.75
CA ILE A 65 -1.65 11.35 3.65
C ILE A 65 -0.25 11.52 3.12
N GLY A 66 0.71 11.48 4.04
CA GLY A 66 2.11 11.64 3.68
C GLY A 66 3.04 11.44 4.85
N GLN A 67 4.26 11.88 4.68
CA GLN A 67 5.28 11.94 5.73
C GLN A 67 5.82 13.36 5.88
N VAL A 68 6.04 13.76 7.12
CA VAL A 68 6.66 15.04 7.48
C VAL A 68 7.94 14.75 8.25
N MET A 69 9.06 15.35 7.82
CA MET A 69 10.23 15.49 8.66
C MET A 69 9.99 16.65 9.61
N ALA A 70 10.13 16.40 10.92
CA ALA A 70 10.08 17.44 11.96
C ALA A 70 11.25 17.23 12.93
N GLY A 71 12.27 18.06 12.82
CA GLY A 71 13.54 17.88 13.50
C GLY A 71 14.35 16.74 12.89
N ASP A 72 14.60 15.70 13.67
CA ASP A 72 15.33 14.49 13.28
C ASP A 72 14.42 13.26 13.07
N GLN A 73 13.11 13.44 13.14
CA GLN A 73 12.15 12.34 13.06
C GLN A 73 11.18 12.50 11.88
N VAL A 74 10.91 11.37 11.24
CA VAL A 74 9.86 11.25 10.21
C VAL A 74 8.56 10.82 10.87
N HIS A 75 7.50 11.56 10.60
CA HIS A 75 6.16 11.30 11.12
C HIS A 75 5.21 11.02 9.96
N ALA A 76 4.47 9.93 10.05
CA ALA A 76 3.32 9.70 9.16
C ALA A 76 2.19 10.67 9.54
N VAL A 77 1.62 11.34 8.55
CA VAL A 77 0.57 12.35 8.74
C VAL A 77 -0.62 12.12 7.81
N ARG A 78 -1.78 12.58 8.25
CA ARG A 78 -3.04 12.48 7.51
C ARG A 78 -3.92 13.72 7.74
N ALA A 79 -4.97 13.84 6.94
CA ALA A 79 -5.95 14.91 7.11
C ALA A 79 -6.45 15.05 8.55
N GLY A 80 -6.39 16.28 9.09
CA GLY A 80 -6.70 16.61 10.47
C GLY A 80 -5.49 16.73 11.40
N ASP A 81 -4.31 16.24 11.00
CA ASP A 81 -3.10 16.36 11.80
C ASP A 81 -2.51 17.77 11.74
N VAL A 82 -1.87 18.17 12.83
CA VAL A 82 -1.15 19.44 12.95
C VAL A 82 0.30 19.17 13.35
N VAL A 83 1.23 19.75 12.62
CA VAL A 83 2.67 19.66 12.87
C VAL A 83 3.22 21.06 13.16
N ILE A 84 3.98 21.17 14.24
CA ILE A 84 4.65 22.44 14.60
C ILE A 84 6.14 22.21 14.55
N VAL A 85 6.85 22.98 13.72
CA VAL A 85 8.30 22.89 13.57
C VAL A 85 8.90 24.24 13.90
N PRO A 86 9.66 24.35 15.02
CA PRO A 86 10.37 25.57 15.40
C PRO A 86 11.42 25.99 14.38
N ALA A 87 11.78 27.26 14.40
CA ALA A 87 12.84 27.83 13.59
C ALA A 87 14.16 27.08 13.73
N GLY A 88 14.85 26.85 12.60
CA GLY A 88 16.13 26.16 12.55
C GLY A 88 16.05 24.64 12.64
N GLN A 89 14.88 24.06 12.86
CA GLN A 89 14.69 22.61 12.80
C GLN A 89 14.46 22.15 11.34
N THR A 90 14.99 20.97 11.03
CA THR A 90 14.81 20.34 9.73
C THR A 90 13.34 20.03 9.50
N ARG A 91 12.86 20.31 8.29
CA ARG A 91 11.49 19.99 7.86
C ARG A 91 11.44 19.66 6.39
N GLY A 92 10.48 18.85 6.04
CA GLY A 92 10.12 18.47 4.68
C GLY A 92 8.77 17.77 4.67
N LEU A 93 8.23 17.55 3.50
CA LEU A 93 6.92 16.93 3.32
C LEU A 93 6.97 16.07 2.07
N ARG A 94 6.41 14.86 2.10
CA ARG A 94 6.18 14.05 0.90
C ARG A 94 4.81 13.41 0.91
N ALA A 95 4.18 13.33 -0.25
CA ALA A 95 2.91 12.66 -0.45
C ALA A 95 3.15 11.16 -0.66
N ILE A 96 2.28 10.32 -0.06
CA ILE A 96 2.39 8.86 -0.15
C ILE A 96 1.00 8.25 -0.36
N GLY A 97 0.83 7.51 -1.46
CA GLY A 97 -0.42 6.81 -1.76
C GLY A 97 -1.57 7.74 -2.15
N GLY A 98 -1.26 8.87 -2.79
CA GLY A 98 -2.21 9.82 -3.32
C GLY A 98 -1.84 11.29 -3.08
N ARG A 99 -2.77 12.17 -3.36
CA ARG A 99 -2.59 13.62 -3.20
C ARG A 99 -2.50 14.01 -1.74
N LEU A 100 -1.72 15.06 -1.47
CA LEU A 100 -1.57 15.65 -0.15
C LEU A 100 -1.71 17.16 -0.23
N VAL A 101 -2.58 17.74 0.60
CA VAL A 101 -2.78 19.19 0.69
C VAL A 101 -2.52 19.65 2.12
N THR A 102 -1.70 20.67 2.25
CA THR A 102 -1.40 21.27 3.55
C THR A 102 -1.62 22.77 3.53
N VAL A 103 -2.04 23.33 4.67
CA VAL A 103 -2.01 24.74 4.96
C VAL A 103 -0.87 25.01 5.92
N ASN A 104 0.07 25.85 5.50
CA ASN A 104 1.27 26.16 6.25
C ASN A 104 1.26 27.65 6.66
N VAL A 105 1.43 27.91 7.95
CA VAL A 105 1.67 29.25 8.48
C VAL A 105 3.13 29.34 8.88
N VAL A 106 3.87 30.26 8.28
CA VAL A 106 5.28 30.50 8.61
C VAL A 106 5.48 31.90 9.20
N SER A 107 6.31 32.01 10.23
CA SER A 107 6.57 33.22 10.96
C SER A 107 8.05 33.30 11.39
N PRO A 108 8.73 34.46 11.17
CA PRO A 108 8.31 35.59 10.37
C PRO A 108 8.14 35.23 8.88
N PRO A 109 7.50 36.06 8.05
CA PRO A 109 7.40 35.81 6.62
C PRO A 109 8.80 35.77 5.99
N PRO A 110 9.10 34.80 5.08
CA PRO A 110 10.42 34.72 4.45
C PRO A 110 10.72 36.00 3.67
N GLY A 111 11.88 36.59 3.92
CA GLY A 111 12.37 37.76 3.18
C GLY A 111 12.80 37.41 1.73
N PRO A 112 13.08 38.43 0.89
CA PRO A 112 13.66 38.20 -0.42
C PRO A 112 15.02 37.50 -0.27
N GLY A 113 15.19 36.33 -0.92
CA GLY A 113 16.42 35.55 -0.86
C GLY A 113 16.46 34.42 0.19
N HIS A 114 15.40 34.22 0.97
CA HIS A 114 15.33 33.13 1.97
C HIS A 114 14.92 31.78 1.35
N HIS A 115 15.38 31.47 0.17
CA HIS A 115 15.06 30.19 -0.48
C HIS A 115 16.13 29.11 -0.30
N ASP A 116 17.25 29.42 0.36
CA ASP A 116 18.41 28.56 0.38
C ASP A 116 18.88 28.14 1.77
N GLY A 117 18.07 27.36 2.46
CA GLY A 117 18.64 26.27 3.21
C GLY A 117 19.04 25.21 2.19
N SER A 118 20.28 24.70 2.21
CA SER A 118 20.71 23.60 1.34
C SER A 118 19.67 22.49 1.40
N ALA A 119 18.97 22.28 0.30
CA ALA A 119 17.98 21.22 0.18
C ALA A 119 18.74 19.89 0.34
N THR A 120 18.47 19.17 1.41
CA THR A 120 19.01 17.83 1.62
C THR A 120 17.97 16.86 1.12
N ALA A 121 18.41 15.84 0.41
CA ALA A 121 17.52 14.73 0.05
C ALA A 121 16.92 14.11 1.32
N TRP A 122 15.72 13.62 1.22
CA TRP A 122 15.16 12.79 2.27
C TRP A 122 16.14 11.65 2.55
N PRO A 123 16.28 11.22 3.83
CA PRO A 123 16.99 9.98 4.09
C PRO A 123 16.38 8.95 3.15
N VAL A 124 17.18 8.45 2.24
CA VAL A 124 16.83 7.20 1.58
C VAL A 124 16.87 6.21 2.73
N ASP A 125 15.71 5.76 3.17
CA ASP A 125 15.64 4.57 4.00
C ASP A 125 16.19 3.43 3.13
N GLU A 126 17.53 3.34 2.99
CA GLU A 126 18.21 2.21 2.34
C GLU A 126 17.85 0.88 3.02
N GLU A 127 17.24 0.95 4.21
CA GLU A 127 16.73 -0.16 4.99
C GLU A 127 15.20 -0.19 5.11
N ALA A 128 14.48 0.78 4.60
CA ALA A 128 13.02 0.64 4.47
C ALA A 128 12.73 -0.27 3.28
N GLN A 129 12.99 -1.55 3.49
CA GLN A 129 12.59 -2.63 2.62
C GLN A 129 11.11 -2.39 2.27
N ASP A 130 10.84 -2.28 0.99
CA ASP A 130 9.49 -2.02 0.49
C ASP A 130 8.64 -3.27 0.70
N VAL A 131 8.01 -3.37 1.87
CA VAL A 131 7.11 -4.48 2.22
C VAL A 131 6.02 -4.63 1.17
N GLY A 132 5.56 -3.52 0.59
CA GLY A 132 4.60 -3.56 -0.50
C GLY A 132 5.18 -4.24 -1.74
N ALA A 133 6.44 -3.95 -2.08
CA ALA A 133 7.10 -4.60 -3.21
C ALA A 133 7.26 -6.11 -2.99
N LEU A 134 7.60 -6.56 -1.77
CA LEU A 134 7.66 -7.99 -1.45
C LEU A 134 6.33 -8.69 -1.70
N ILE A 135 5.24 -8.17 -1.18
CA ILE A 135 3.91 -8.76 -1.35
C ILE A 135 3.51 -8.76 -2.82
N LEU A 136 3.78 -7.67 -3.56
CA LEU A 136 3.50 -7.62 -4.99
C LEU A 136 4.32 -8.62 -5.79
N GLU A 137 5.57 -8.90 -5.40
CA GLU A 137 6.43 -9.91 -6.01
C GLU A 137 5.90 -11.32 -5.75
N GLU A 138 5.49 -11.61 -4.51
CA GLU A 138 4.84 -12.87 -4.15
C GLU A 138 3.57 -13.10 -4.97
N HIS A 139 2.68 -12.09 -5.05
CA HIS A 139 1.48 -12.17 -5.88
C HIS A 139 1.80 -12.37 -7.36
N ALA A 140 2.82 -11.70 -7.88
CA ALA A 140 3.25 -11.90 -9.27
C ALA A 140 3.68 -13.35 -9.54
N GLY A 141 4.25 -14.04 -8.55
CA GLY A 141 4.57 -15.47 -8.60
C GLY A 141 3.33 -16.36 -8.61
N LEU A 142 2.25 -15.96 -7.94
CA LEU A 142 1.01 -16.74 -7.83
C LEU A 142 0.10 -16.61 -9.06
N PHE A 143 0.10 -15.47 -9.74
CA PHE A 143 -0.78 -15.19 -10.89
C PHE A 143 -0.73 -16.24 -12.02
N PRO A 144 0.43 -16.74 -12.48
CA PRO A 144 0.49 -17.76 -13.52
C PRO A 144 -0.28 -19.04 -13.18
N HIS A 145 -0.36 -19.37 -11.90
CA HIS A 145 -1.11 -20.54 -11.44
C HIS A 145 -2.62 -20.36 -11.53
N LEU A 146 -3.13 -19.12 -11.48
CA LEU A 146 -4.55 -18.85 -11.71
C LEU A 146 -4.96 -19.18 -13.15
N ASP A 147 -4.10 -18.94 -14.11
CA ASP A 147 -4.34 -19.31 -15.50
C ASP A 147 -4.39 -20.84 -15.67
N HIS A 148 -3.57 -21.59 -14.91
CA HIS A 148 -3.63 -23.05 -14.86
C HIS A 148 -4.97 -23.56 -14.32
N LEU A 149 -5.55 -22.91 -13.30
CA LEU A 149 -6.90 -23.27 -12.82
C LEU A 149 -7.93 -23.14 -13.93
N GLY A 150 -7.93 -22.02 -14.66
CA GLY A 150 -8.83 -21.76 -15.78
C GLY A 150 -8.65 -22.75 -16.93
N SER A 151 -7.39 -23.06 -17.28
CA SER A 151 -7.06 -24.03 -18.30
C SER A 151 -7.58 -25.44 -17.95
N LEU A 152 -7.28 -25.91 -16.74
CA LEU A 152 -7.78 -27.20 -16.28
C LEU A 152 -9.32 -27.24 -16.20
N ALA A 153 -9.93 -26.13 -15.74
CA ALA A 153 -11.39 -26.02 -15.70
C ALA A 153 -12.01 -26.17 -17.10
N SER A 154 -11.42 -25.57 -18.13
CA SER A 154 -11.95 -25.64 -19.51
C SER A 154 -11.94 -27.06 -20.07
N GLU A 155 -11.00 -27.89 -19.64
CA GLU A 155 -10.77 -29.23 -20.13
C GLU A 155 -11.33 -30.32 -19.22
N ALA A 156 -11.69 -30.03 -17.99
CA ALA A 156 -12.02 -31.00 -16.92
C ALA A 156 -13.09 -32.02 -17.29
N THR A 157 -14.02 -31.69 -18.21
CA THR A 157 -15.08 -32.60 -18.64
C THR A 157 -14.73 -33.43 -19.87
N THR A 158 -13.68 -33.07 -20.60
CA THR A 158 -13.31 -33.69 -21.90
C THR A 158 -12.04 -34.51 -21.83
N VAL A 159 -11.13 -34.19 -20.93
CA VAL A 159 -9.87 -34.92 -20.73
C VAL A 159 -10.11 -36.29 -20.10
N ASP A 160 -9.21 -37.23 -20.36
CA ASP A 160 -9.31 -38.57 -19.76
C ASP A 160 -9.12 -38.50 -18.22
N GLU A 161 -9.57 -39.57 -17.55
CA GLU A 161 -9.61 -39.61 -16.09
C GLU A 161 -8.21 -39.62 -15.46
N GLY A 162 -7.24 -40.28 -16.08
CA GLY A 162 -5.87 -40.35 -15.56
C GLY A 162 -5.15 -39.01 -15.64
N ASP A 163 -5.30 -38.34 -16.76
CA ASP A 163 -4.74 -36.99 -16.96
C ASP A 163 -5.39 -35.96 -16.04
N LEU A 164 -6.73 -35.99 -15.91
CA LEU A 164 -7.43 -35.11 -14.98
C LEU A 164 -6.94 -35.27 -13.54
N ARG A 165 -6.76 -36.52 -13.07
CA ARG A 165 -6.25 -36.81 -11.73
C ARG A 165 -4.83 -36.30 -11.54
N THR A 166 -3.98 -36.39 -12.53
CA THR A 166 -2.60 -35.94 -12.46
C THR A 166 -2.54 -34.42 -12.34
N ARG A 167 -3.23 -33.73 -13.22
CA ARG A 167 -3.29 -32.25 -13.20
C ARG A 167 -4.01 -31.69 -11.97
N LEU A 168 -5.04 -32.39 -11.46
CA LEU A 168 -5.67 -32.00 -10.18
C LEU A 168 -4.71 -32.14 -9.00
N ARG A 169 -3.84 -33.15 -8.98
CA ARG A 169 -2.83 -33.28 -7.91
C ARG A 169 -1.83 -32.09 -7.92
N GLU A 170 -1.38 -31.69 -9.11
CA GLU A 170 -0.48 -30.53 -9.27
C GLU A 170 -1.15 -29.24 -8.78
N VAL A 171 -2.38 -28.99 -9.21
CA VAL A 171 -3.17 -27.83 -8.77
C VAL A 171 -3.43 -27.87 -7.26
N LEU A 172 -3.78 -29.02 -6.71
CA LEU A 172 -4.02 -29.17 -5.26
C LEU A 172 -2.75 -28.99 -4.44
N ALA A 173 -1.58 -29.40 -4.93
CA ALA A 173 -0.30 -29.14 -4.31
C ALA A 173 -0.07 -27.62 -4.22
N PHE A 174 -0.14 -26.91 -5.34
CA PHE A 174 -0.04 -25.45 -5.36
C PHE A 174 -1.05 -24.76 -4.41
N LEU A 175 -2.32 -25.15 -4.47
CA LEU A 175 -3.36 -24.52 -3.61
C LEU A 175 -3.11 -24.72 -2.12
N ARG A 176 -2.54 -25.87 -1.71
CA ARG A 176 -2.30 -26.20 -0.29
C ARG A 176 -0.97 -25.67 0.22
N ASP A 177 0.07 -25.91 -0.56
CA ASP A 177 1.44 -25.69 -0.10
C ASP A 177 1.89 -24.24 -0.31
N ASP A 178 1.49 -23.62 -1.43
CA ASP A 178 1.83 -22.24 -1.73
C ASP A 178 0.72 -21.28 -1.32
N LEU A 179 -0.47 -21.39 -1.93
CA LEU A 179 -1.53 -20.39 -1.77
C LEU A 179 -2.11 -20.32 -0.35
N LEU A 180 -2.49 -21.46 0.26
CA LEU A 180 -3.03 -21.45 1.63
C LEU A 180 -1.95 -21.15 2.69
N SER A 181 -0.68 -21.37 2.37
CA SER A 181 0.43 -20.95 3.24
C SER A 181 0.58 -19.44 3.21
N HIS A 182 0.62 -18.83 2.02
CA HIS A 182 0.62 -17.39 1.82
C HIS A 182 -0.56 -16.72 2.53
N ALA A 183 -1.77 -17.22 2.34
CA ALA A 183 -2.98 -16.71 3.01
C ALA A 183 -2.88 -16.72 4.56
N ARG A 184 -2.24 -17.75 5.15
CA ARG A 184 -2.02 -17.80 6.61
C ARG A 184 -1.01 -16.75 7.07
N GLU A 185 0.02 -16.49 6.29
CA GLU A 185 1.03 -15.49 6.58
C GLU A 185 0.44 -14.08 6.57
N GLU A 186 -0.43 -13.78 5.62
CA GLU A 186 -1.17 -12.51 5.58
C GLU A 186 -2.09 -12.32 6.79
N GLU A 187 -2.79 -13.36 7.20
CA GLU A 187 -3.66 -13.33 8.40
C GLU A 187 -2.90 -12.98 9.69
N VAL A 188 -1.66 -13.39 9.81
CA VAL A 188 -0.87 -13.16 11.03
C VAL A 188 0.07 -11.96 10.93
N SER A 189 0.36 -11.46 9.74
CA SER A 189 1.36 -10.42 9.51
C SER A 189 0.79 -9.18 8.83
N VAL A 190 0.27 -9.33 7.62
CA VAL A 190 -0.15 -8.22 6.75
C VAL A 190 -1.44 -7.58 7.24
N TYR A 191 -2.48 -8.36 7.51
CA TYR A 191 -3.77 -7.82 7.92
C TYR A 191 -3.73 -7.12 9.29
N PRO A 192 -3.06 -7.64 10.32
CA PRO A 192 -2.88 -6.90 11.56
C PRO A 192 -2.11 -5.59 11.40
N ALA A 193 -1.14 -5.52 10.47
CA ALA A 193 -0.41 -4.31 10.16
C ALA A 193 -1.30 -3.28 9.44
N ALA A 194 -2.06 -3.70 8.43
CA ALA A 194 -3.01 -2.85 7.72
C ALA A 194 -4.11 -2.32 8.65
N GLU A 195 -4.62 -3.14 9.59
CA GLU A 195 -5.63 -2.72 10.57
C GLU A 195 -5.13 -1.63 11.52
N LYS A 196 -3.84 -1.61 11.86
CA LYS A 196 -3.28 -0.50 12.64
C LYS A 196 -3.43 0.84 11.93
N VAL A 197 -3.27 0.86 10.61
CA VAL A 197 -3.46 2.06 9.79
C VAL A 197 -4.94 2.43 9.68
N LEU A 198 -5.82 1.43 9.57
CA LEU A 198 -7.26 1.59 9.38
C LEU A 198 -8.05 1.82 10.67
N ARG A 199 -7.42 2.16 11.77
CA ARG A 199 -7.98 2.27 13.16
C ARG A 199 -9.38 2.87 13.31
N ALA A 200 -9.86 3.62 12.32
CA ALA A 200 -11.17 4.27 12.38
C ALA A 200 -12.33 3.38 11.87
N VAL A 201 -12.07 2.24 11.24
CA VAL A 201 -13.08 1.48 10.48
C VAL A 201 -13.28 0.04 11.01
N GLY A 202 -12.50 -0.42 11.97
CA GLY A 202 -12.57 -1.70 12.66
C GLY A 202 -12.94 -2.90 11.78
N GLY A 203 -12.01 -3.85 11.58
CA GLY A 203 -12.28 -5.10 10.87
C GLY A 203 -12.41 -4.99 9.34
N ALA A 204 -11.78 -3.98 8.73
CA ALA A 204 -11.79 -3.83 7.27
C ALA A 204 -11.13 -5.03 6.55
N THR A 205 -10.10 -5.63 7.16
CA THR A 205 -9.42 -6.83 6.64
C THR A 205 -10.24 -8.11 6.78
N ARG A 206 -11.33 -8.10 7.55
CA ARG A 206 -12.22 -9.27 7.69
C ARG A 206 -12.80 -9.76 6.37
N THR A 207 -12.95 -8.88 5.39
CA THR A 207 -13.42 -9.27 4.05
C THR A 207 -12.42 -10.19 3.38
N MET A 208 -11.14 -9.98 3.62
CA MET A 208 -10.05 -10.81 3.07
C MET A 208 -10.02 -12.19 3.75
N SER A 209 -10.12 -12.22 5.08
CA SER A 209 -10.25 -13.46 5.84
C SER A 209 -11.51 -14.29 5.46
N ILE A 210 -12.56 -13.62 5.00
CA ILE A 210 -13.74 -14.30 4.45
C ILE A 210 -13.38 -14.99 3.13
N ASP A 211 -12.67 -14.33 2.24
CA ASP A 211 -12.24 -14.91 0.98
C ASP A 211 -11.35 -16.14 1.24
N HIS A 212 -10.34 -16.04 2.12
CA HIS A 212 -9.48 -17.18 2.50
C HIS A 212 -10.27 -18.38 2.98
N ARG A 213 -11.29 -18.15 3.80
CA ARG A 213 -12.16 -19.24 4.28
C ARG A 213 -12.92 -19.91 3.14
N PHE A 214 -13.44 -19.14 2.17
CA PHE A 214 -14.11 -19.71 1.00
C PHE A 214 -13.14 -20.46 0.10
N VAL A 215 -11.95 -19.92 -0.13
CA VAL A 215 -10.87 -20.60 -0.86
C VAL A 215 -10.56 -21.94 -0.18
N GLY A 216 -10.33 -21.96 1.12
CA GLY A 216 -10.09 -23.20 1.87
C GLY A 216 -11.20 -24.24 1.73
N GLN A 217 -12.46 -23.82 1.82
CA GLN A 217 -13.61 -24.73 1.62
C GLN A 217 -13.66 -25.31 0.20
N MET A 218 -13.38 -24.49 -0.82
CA MET A 218 -13.35 -24.95 -2.21
C MET A 218 -12.18 -25.90 -2.48
N VAL A 219 -11.02 -25.69 -1.89
CA VAL A 219 -9.85 -26.57 -1.97
C VAL A 219 -10.14 -27.91 -1.32
N GLU A 220 -10.76 -27.94 -0.15
CA GLU A 220 -11.19 -29.15 0.54
C GLU A 220 -12.18 -29.97 -0.31
N GLU A 221 -13.20 -29.31 -0.86
CA GLU A 221 -14.18 -29.97 -1.73
C GLU A 221 -13.52 -30.54 -3.01
N LEU A 222 -12.64 -29.74 -3.65
CA LEU A 222 -11.91 -30.14 -4.84
C LEU A 222 -11.02 -31.37 -4.57
N SER A 223 -10.39 -31.43 -3.41
CA SER A 223 -9.58 -32.55 -2.97
C SER A 223 -10.40 -33.82 -2.83
N GLY A 224 -11.53 -33.74 -2.12
CA GLY A 224 -12.42 -34.89 -1.97
C GLY A 224 -12.96 -35.42 -3.30
N LEU A 225 -13.27 -34.57 -4.26
CA LEU A 225 -13.69 -34.93 -5.60
C LEU A 225 -12.55 -35.58 -6.41
N GLY A 226 -11.32 -35.08 -6.26
CA GLY A 226 -10.12 -35.61 -6.93
C GLY A 226 -9.76 -37.04 -6.49
N GLU A 227 -10.01 -37.37 -5.24
CA GLU A 227 -9.80 -38.73 -4.68
C GLU A 227 -10.93 -39.70 -5.02
N GLY A 228 -12.14 -39.18 -5.25
CA GLY A 228 -13.33 -39.96 -5.50
C GLY A 228 -13.48 -40.44 -6.94
N LEU A 229 -14.67 -40.98 -7.24
CA LEU A 229 -15.04 -41.42 -8.61
C LEU A 229 -15.25 -40.21 -9.51
N LEU A 230 -14.56 -40.12 -10.64
CA LEU A 230 -14.70 -39.05 -11.64
C LEU A 230 -15.89 -39.25 -12.58
N SER A 231 -17.10 -39.34 -12.00
CA SER A 231 -18.34 -39.33 -12.80
C SER A 231 -18.48 -38.02 -13.57
N SER A 232 -19.32 -37.98 -14.61
CA SER A 232 -19.60 -36.74 -15.36
C SER A 232 -20.09 -35.62 -14.46
N ALA A 233 -20.89 -35.92 -13.43
CA ALA A 233 -21.36 -34.96 -12.46
C ALA A 233 -20.19 -34.36 -11.60
N ASN A 234 -19.27 -35.25 -11.17
CA ASN A 234 -18.11 -34.84 -10.40
C ASN A 234 -17.10 -34.01 -11.23
N LYS A 235 -16.87 -34.39 -12.49
CA LYS A 235 -16.07 -33.62 -13.44
C LYS A 235 -16.65 -32.20 -13.64
N GLU A 236 -17.97 -32.11 -13.79
CA GLU A 236 -18.64 -30.81 -13.90
C GLU A 236 -18.53 -29.99 -12.58
N ARG A 237 -18.58 -30.63 -11.42
CA ARG A 237 -18.40 -29.96 -10.13
C ARG A 237 -16.96 -29.47 -9.98
N ILE A 238 -15.96 -30.27 -10.34
CA ILE A 238 -14.54 -29.87 -10.39
C ILE A 238 -14.37 -28.64 -11.28
N ARG A 239 -14.93 -28.63 -12.48
CA ARG A 239 -14.88 -27.53 -13.41
C ARG A 239 -15.39 -26.21 -12.76
N ARG A 240 -16.52 -26.28 -12.07
CA ARG A 240 -17.11 -25.11 -11.40
C ARG A 240 -16.25 -24.61 -10.25
N LEU A 241 -15.67 -25.51 -9.47
CA LEU A 241 -14.78 -25.14 -8.36
C LEU A 241 -13.52 -24.46 -8.87
N LEU A 242 -12.91 -24.97 -9.93
CA LEU A 242 -11.69 -24.38 -10.52
C LEU A 242 -11.95 -22.98 -11.08
N TYR A 243 -13.04 -22.76 -11.83
CA TYR A 243 -13.41 -21.42 -12.27
C TYR A 243 -13.77 -20.49 -11.11
N GLY A 244 -14.45 -21.01 -10.09
CA GLY A 244 -14.78 -20.26 -8.89
C GLY A 244 -13.52 -19.80 -8.14
N LEU A 245 -12.56 -20.69 -7.95
CA LEU A 245 -11.26 -20.39 -7.35
C LEU A 245 -10.50 -19.34 -8.16
N GLN A 246 -10.39 -19.53 -9.49
CA GLN A 246 -9.73 -18.55 -10.35
C GLN A 246 -10.34 -17.16 -10.20
N ALA A 247 -11.67 -17.03 -10.31
CA ALA A 247 -12.35 -15.76 -10.23
C ALA A 247 -12.22 -15.11 -8.84
N LEU A 248 -12.37 -15.89 -7.77
CA LEU A 248 -12.26 -15.40 -6.41
C LEU A 248 -10.85 -14.91 -6.11
N LEU A 249 -9.83 -15.67 -6.48
CA LEU A 249 -8.43 -15.31 -6.26
C LEU A 249 -8.01 -14.10 -7.09
N GLN A 250 -8.47 -13.95 -8.32
CA GLN A 250 -8.24 -12.76 -9.12
C GLN A 250 -8.76 -11.51 -8.42
N VAL A 251 -10.00 -11.54 -7.92
CA VAL A 251 -10.60 -10.40 -7.19
C VAL A 251 -9.88 -10.16 -5.87
N HIS A 252 -9.50 -11.23 -5.17
CA HIS A 252 -8.82 -11.17 -3.90
C HIS A 252 -7.46 -10.44 -4.03
N PHE A 253 -6.56 -10.92 -4.89
CA PHE A 253 -5.27 -10.28 -5.13
C PHE A 253 -5.41 -8.85 -5.68
N THR A 254 -6.42 -8.57 -6.51
CA THR A 254 -6.68 -7.20 -6.96
C THR A 254 -7.00 -6.27 -5.78
N LYS A 255 -7.86 -6.72 -4.86
CA LYS A 255 -8.17 -5.93 -3.64
C LYS A 255 -6.92 -5.70 -2.78
N GLU A 256 -6.08 -6.70 -2.64
CA GLU A 256 -4.84 -6.55 -1.87
C GLU A 256 -3.89 -5.56 -2.52
N ASN A 257 -3.57 -5.77 -3.78
CA ASN A 257 -2.65 -4.93 -4.51
C ASN A 257 -3.09 -3.47 -4.60
N GLU A 258 -4.39 -3.23 -4.80
CA GLU A 258 -4.90 -1.88 -5.02
C GLU A 258 -5.34 -1.16 -3.72
N VAL A 259 -5.72 -1.90 -2.68
CA VAL A 259 -6.29 -1.33 -1.46
C VAL A 259 -5.41 -1.54 -0.23
N TYR A 260 -4.96 -2.78 0.03
CA TYR A 260 -4.28 -3.10 1.29
C TYR A 260 -2.78 -2.87 1.25
N VAL A 261 -2.11 -3.26 0.17
CA VAL A 261 -0.66 -3.04 0.00
C VAL A 261 -0.29 -1.55 0.10
N PRO A 262 -1.01 -0.61 -0.54
CA PRO A 262 -0.73 0.82 -0.37
C PRO A 262 -0.89 1.33 1.07
N LEU A 263 -1.68 0.66 1.91
CA LEU A 263 -1.81 1.03 3.32
C LEU A 263 -0.54 0.74 4.12
N LEU A 264 0.24 -0.27 3.74
CA LEU A 264 1.47 -0.63 4.43
C LEU A 264 2.54 0.46 4.32
N ASN A 265 2.50 1.27 3.27
CA ASN A 265 3.37 2.44 3.12
C ASN A 265 3.11 3.52 4.20
N ARG A 266 1.99 3.43 4.92
CA ARG A 266 1.61 4.33 6.02
C ARG A 266 2.08 3.87 7.39
N LEU A 267 2.66 2.69 7.48
CA LEU A 267 3.30 2.20 8.70
C LEU A 267 4.54 3.05 9.01
N SER A 268 4.85 3.19 10.29
CA SER A 268 6.12 3.79 10.70
C SER A 268 7.30 2.96 10.19
N PRO A 269 8.50 3.54 10.03
CA PRO A 269 9.69 2.80 9.59
C PRO A 269 9.95 1.54 10.43
N SER A 270 9.82 1.62 11.76
CA SER A 270 10.00 0.47 12.65
C SER A 270 8.94 -0.62 12.47
N GLU A 271 7.69 -0.25 12.17
CA GLU A 271 6.62 -1.22 11.88
C GLU A 271 6.82 -1.91 10.54
N ARG A 272 7.29 -1.18 9.53
CA ARG A 272 7.65 -1.75 8.21
C ARG A 272 8.81 -2.73 8.34
N HIS A 273 9.86 -2.35 9.08
CA HIS A 273 10.99 -3.23 9.34
C HIS A 273 10.55 -4.52 10.03
N GLN A 274 9.73 -4.43 11.08
CA GLN A 274 9.18 -5.61 11.77
C GLN A 274 8.31 -6.49 10.87
N LEU A 275 7.53 -5.90 9.99
CA LEU A 275 6.71 -6.64 9.04
C LEU A 275 7.58 -7.33 7.99
N HIS A 276 8.55 -6.60 7.43
CA HIS A 276 9.51 -7.15 6.49
C HIS A 276 10.27 -8.35 7.07
N ASP A 277 10.79 -8.23 8.30
CA ASP A 277 11.53 -9.32 8.96
C ASP A 277 10.67 -10.58 9.13
N ARG A 278 9.37 -10.40 9.37
CA ARG A 278 8.44 -11.54 9.46
C ARG A 278 8.23 -12.21 8.10
N LEU A 279 7.98 -11.43 7.06
CA LEU A 279 7.76 -11.94 5.71
C LEU A 279 9.02 -12.57 5.12
N SER A 280 10.20 -11.98 5.34
CA SER A 280 11.48 -12.51 4.87
C SER A 280 12.01 -13.66 5.73
N GLY A 281 11.65 -13.73 7.01
CA GLY A 281 12.05 -14.81 7.93
C GLY A 281 11.25 -16.10 7.77
N GLY A 282 10.06 -16.05 7.15
CA GLY A 282 9.25 -17.20 6.78
C GLY A 282 9.82 -18.00 5.60
N ASP A 283 10.67 -17.37 4.79
CA ASP A 283 11.24 -17.94 3.54
C ASP A 283 12.35 -19.01 3.76
N GLY A 284 12.58 -19.43 5.01
CA GLY A 284 13.49 -20.55 5.32
C GLY A 284 13.06 -21.92 4.79
N GLY A 285 11.89 -22.03 4.15
CA GLY A 285 11.30 -23.29 3.67
C GLY A 285 11.24 -23.49 2.15
N HIS A 286 11.43 -22.48 1.33
CA HIS A 286 11.12 -22.57 -0.12
C HIS A 286 12.31 -22.45 -1.09
N GLN A 287 13.54 -22.39 -0.63
CA GLN A 287 14.69 -22.48 -1.55
C GLN A 287 15.25 -23.91 -1.53
N ASN A 288 14.73 -24.82 -2.34
CA ASN A 288 15.50 -25.89 -3.01
C ASN A 288 14.60 -26.95 -3.69
N HIS A 289 14.03 -26.64 -4.85
CA HIS A 289 13.61 -27.70 -5.78
C HIS A 289 13.60 -27.29 -7.26
N HIS A 290 14.48 -26.38 -7.68
CA HIS A 290 14.76 -26.21 -9.11
C HIS A 290 16.24 -26.00 -9.37
N LYS A 291 17.05 -27.09 -9.19
CA LYS A 291 18.30 -27.30 -9.95
C LYS A 291 18.56 -28.80 -10.04
N GLU A 292 18.80 -29.19 -11.29
CA GLU A 292 19.31 -30.49 -11.75
C GLU A 292 18.31 -31.62 -12.01
N SER A 293 17.83 -31.73 -13.21
CA SER A 293 18.14 -32.75 -14.22
C SER A 293 17.39 -32.50 -15.51
#